data_f8d200c4f9c757f7354999701044476f
#
_entry.id   f8d200c4f9c757f7354999701044476f
#
_cell.length_a   1.000
_cell.length_b   1.000
_cell.length_c   1.000
_cell.angle_alpha   90.00
_cell.angle_beta   90.00
_cell.angle_gamma   90.00
#
_symmetry.space_group_name_H-M   'P 1'
#
loop_
_entity.id
_entity.type
_entity.pdbx_description
1 polymer ?
#
loop_
_entity_poly.entity_id
_entity_poly.type
_entity_poly.pdbx_seq_one_letter_code
_entity_poly.pdbx_strand_id
1 'polypeptide(L)'
;VAEPLETWIDAAIGETREALVRDGRPIALRVMRASDEGRRARWGEIYCARVREIDRRRRGAFLDLGLSAQQGFLPLGDDGRARLRRERVALREGQGVIVSVTREAAREKNPVVELSEVGHGGEAPHRIAQHEVDEELLLARPADATLRGKLDGVIEDALARAAPIPGGGVLTIEPTAALVAIDVDAGGRAGSGDPERFALDLNIAAAHEAARQIRLRNLAGIIAIDFVSLRAKSHAKQLEEAVKQAFAGDPWSVQLGGLSRFGVFDMARSQLRAPLHEQLRDPDGRLSVETVALMALRAIEREGRAQAGRQIACTVSPEVKAWLDAAEIDWRTQLSNSLGMRWTLDSAPKEAPWPRDRIDARAL
;
A
#
# COMPACT_ATOMS: atom_id res chain seq x y z
N VAL A 1 -13.52 18.49 19.78
CA VAL A 1 -14.19 17.25 19.37
C VAL A 1 -13.52 16.83 18.10
N ALA A 2 -12.87 15.64 18.07
CA ALA A 2 -12.27 15.14 16.83
C ALA A 2 -13.42 14.89 15.84
N GLU A 3 -13.29 15.39 14.61
CA GLU A 3 -14.26 15.11 13.56
C GLU A 3 -14.31 13.61 13.24
N PRO A 4 -15.48 13.08 12.87
CA PRO A 4 -15.62 11.67 12.56
C PRO A 4 -14.74 11.29 11.36
N LEU A 5 -14.16 10.11 11.41
CA LEU A 5 -13.46 9.53 10.27
C LEU A 5 -14.47 9.14 9.21
N GLU A 6 -14.23 9.54 7.97
CA GLU A 6 -14.97 9.10 6.80
C GLU A 6 -14.21 7.96 6.12
N THR A 7 -14.93 7.03 5.54
CA THR A 7 -14.35 5.96 4.71
C THR A 7 -14.89 6.09 3.29
N TRP A 8 -13.97 6.24 2.32
CA TRP A 8 -14.28 6.24 0.90
C TRP A 8 -13.93 4.87 0.33
N ILE A 9 -14.92 4.16 -0.21
CA ILE A 9 -14.74 2.81 -0.76
C ILE A 9 -15.23 2.78 -2.21
N ASP A 10 -14.46 2.14 -3.10
CA ASP A 10 -14.85 1.80 -4.47
C ASP A 10 -14.48 0.35 -4.76
N ALA A 11 -15.47 -0.51 -4.83
CA ALA A 11 -15.33 -1.90 -5.27
C ALA A 11 -15.51 -1.96 -6.79
N ALA A 12 -14.44 -1.73 -7.52
CA ALA A 12 -14.39 -1.84 -8.97
C ALA A 12 -14.10 -3.27 -9.42
N ILE A 13 -14.21 -3.53 -10.73
CA ILE A 13 -13.89 -4.82 -11.31
C ILE A 13 -12.44 -5.19 -11.03
N GLY A 14 -12.22 -6.29 -10.29
CA GLY A 14 -10.91 -6.82 -9.97
C GLY A 14 -10.12 -6.08 -8.90
N GLU A 15 -10.62 -4.94 -8.37
CA GLU A 15 -9.92 -4.14 -7.36
C GLU A 15 -10.89 -3.40 -6.44
N THR A 16 -10.70 -3.54 -5.14
CA THR A 16 -11.37 -2.70 -4.13
C THR A 16 -10.36 -1.71 -3.54
N ARG A 17 -10.74 -0.43 -3.50
CA ARG A 17 -9.93 0.67 -2.98
C ARG A 17 -10.64 1.34 -1.83
N GLU A 18 -9.91 1.61 -0.76
CA GLU A 18 -10.40 2.28 0.43
C GLU A 18 -9.46 3.42 0.82
N ALA A 19 -10.01 4.60 1.08
CA ALA A 19 -9.29 5.69 1.72
C ALA A 19 -9.98 6.07 3.03
N LEU A 20 -9.20 6.13 4.11
CA LEU A 20 -9.63 6.70 5.37
C LEU A 20 -9.37 8.19 5.33
N VAL A 21 -10.39 9.00 5.62
CA VAL A 21 -10.37 10.45 5.43
C VAL A 21 -10.67 11.15 6.76
N ARG A 22 -9.90 12.17 7.08
CA ARG A 22 -10.11 13.07 8.22
C ARG A 22 -10.07 14.51 7.74
N ASP A 23 -11.06 15.31 8.10
CA ASP A 23 -11.16 16.72 7.71
C ASP A 23 -11.05 16.92 6.18
N GLY A 24 -11.69 16.02 5.41
CA GLY A 24 -11.63 16.01 3.95
C GLY A 24 -10.27 15.59 3.36
N ARG A 25 -9.28 15.20 4.19
CA ARG A 25 -7.94 14.79 3.75
C ARG A 25 -7.73 13.29 3.94
N PRO A 26 -7.34 12.56 2.89
CA PRO A 26 -6.99 11.14 3.01
C PRO A 26 -5.76 10.94 3.90
N ILE A 27 -5.86 10.04 4.88
CA ILE A 27 -4.81 9.75 5.86
C ILE A 27 -4.29 8.31 5.79
N ALA A 28 -5.05 7.40 5.18
CA ALA A 28 -4.62 6.04 4.90
C ALA A 28 -5.26 5.57 3.60
N LEU A 29 -4.60 4.65 2.90
CA LEU A 29 -5.07 4.08 1.64
C LEU A 29 -4.82 2.57 1.66
N ARG A 30 -5.81 1.82 1.17
CA ARG A 30 -5.75 0.39 0.97
C ARG A 30 -6.20 0.05 -0.44
N VAL A 31 -5.49 -0.87 -1.06
CA VAL A 31 -5.85 -1.45 -2.35
C VAL A 31 -5.86 -2.97 -2.18
N MET A 32 -6.96 -3.61 -2.56
CA MET A 32 -7.13 -5.06 -2.55
C MET A 32 -7.46 -5.53 -3.95
N ARG A 33 -6.74 -6.52 -4.45
CA ARG A 33 -6.93 -7.08 -5.79
C ARG A 33 -7.48 -8.49 -5.75
N ALA A 34 -8.38 -8.79 -6.65
CA ALA A 34 -8.90 -10.14 -6.81
C ALA A 34 -7.81 -11.15 -7.24
N SER A 35 -6.82 -10.69 -8.00
CA SER A 35 -5.66 -11.49 -8.43
C SER A 35 -4.74 -11.93 -7.27
N ASP A 36 -4.83 -11.30 -6.10
CA ASP A 36 -4.08 -11.70 -4.91
C ASP A 36 -4.71 -12.90 -4.20
N GLU A 37 -5.98 -13.21 -4.47
CA GLU A 37 -6.71 -14.31 -3.84
C GLU A 37 -6.04 -15.65 -4.14
N GLY A 38 -5.77 -16.45 -3.11
CA GLY A 38 -5.05 -17.73 -3.24
C GLY A 38 -3.58 -17.61 -3.66
N ARG A 39 -3.04 -16.39 -3.82
CA ARG A 39 -1.67 -16.14 -4.26
C ARG A 39 -0.81 -15.43 -3.22
N ARG A 40 -1.38 -14.47 -2.49
CA ARG A 40 -0.66 -13.62 -1.52
C ARG A 40 -1.34 -13.63 -0.17
N ALA A 41 -0.54 -13.69 0.89
CA ALA A 41 -1.01 -13.55 2.27
C ALA A 41 -1.15 -12.07 2.62
N ARG A 42 -2.28 -11.70 3.25
CA ARG A 42 -2.57 -10.36 3.74
C ARG A 42 -2.41 -10.29 5.25
N TRP A 43 -2.07 -9.11 5.75
CA TRP A 43 -1.94 -8.87 7.19
C TRP A 43 -3.24 -9.20 7.93
N GLY A 44 -3.12 -9.96 9.03
CA GLY A 44 -4.23 -10.39 9.87
C GLY A 44 -4.95 -11.66 9.41
N GLU A 45 -4.64 -12.21 8.23
CA GLU A 45 -5.18 -13.50 7.80
C GLU A 45 -4.62 -14.64 8.64
N ILE A 46 -5.44 -15.67 8.83
CA ILE A 46 -5.10 -16.88 9.59
C ILE A 46 -5.08 -18.08 8.64
N TYR A 47 -4.04 -18.88 8.74
CA TYR A 47 -3.84 -20.05 7.89
C TYR A 47 -3.65 -21.33 8.70
N CYS A 48 -4.26 -22.43 8.26
CA CYS A 48 -3.74 -23.75 8.48
C CYS A 48 -2.53 -23.91 7.56
N ALA A 49 -1.36 -24.14 8.14
CA ALA A 49 -0.09 -24.14 7.44
C ALA A 49 0.70 -25.40 7.73
N ARG A 50 1.66 -25.73 6.85
CA ARG A 50 2.55 -26.86 7.04
C ARG A 50 4.01 -26.41 7.02
N VAL A 51 4.79 -26.82 8.03
CA VAL A 51 6.23 -26.54 8.09
C VAL A 51 6.91 -27.29 6.94
N ARG A 52 7.54 -26.54 6.01
CA ARG A 52 8.26 -27.08 4.86
C ARG A 52 9.74 -27.30 5.16
N GLU A 53 10.36 -26.27 5.75
CA GLU A 53 11.79 -26.24 6.00
C GLU A 53 12.09 -25.45 7.28
N ILE A 54 13.06 -25.91 8.06
CA ILE A 54 13.58 -25.19 9.23
C ILE A 54 14.99 -24.71 8.91
N ASP A 55 15.14 -23.41 8.63
CA ASP A 55 16.43 -22.78 8.33
C ASP A 55 17.02 -22.17 9.61
N ARG A 56 17.95 -22.89 10.22
CA ARG A 56 18.65 -22.43 11.42
C ARG A 56 19.56 -21.23 11.18
N ARG A 57 20.08 -21.04 9.95
CA ARG A 57 20.93 -19.90 9.61
C ARG A 57 20.12 -18.61 9.54
N ARG A 58 18.94 -18.68 8.97
CA ARG A 58 17.98 -17.57 8.90
C ARG A 58 17.15 -17.41 10.17
N ARG A 59 17.32 -18.29 11.14
CA ARG A 59 16.53 -18.36 12.38
C ARG A 59 15.04 -18.34 12.09
N GLY A 60 14.57 -19.17 11.19
CA GLY A 60 13.19 -19.21 10.79
C GLY A 60 12.78 -20.55 10.21
N ALA A 61 11.47 -20.72 10.08
CA ALA A 61 10.87 -21.83 9.35
C ALA A 61 10.06 -21.27 8.18
N PHE A 62 10.15 -21.95 7.04
CA PHE A 62 9.31 -21.70 5.88
C PHE A 62 8.07 -22.56 5.93
N LEU A 63 6.92 -21.95 5.75
CA LEU A 63 5.61 -22.58 5.86
C LEU A 63 4.87 -22.55 4.53
N ASP A 64 4.30 -23.68 4.15
CA ASP A 64 3.28 -23.73 3.12
C ASP A 64 1.97 -23.20 3.69
N LEU A 65 1.44 -22.15 3.08
CA LEU A 65 0.17 -21.52 3.42
C LEU A 65 -0.98 -21.95 2.50
N GLY A 66 -0.70 -22.82 1.50
CA GLY A 66 -1.65 -23.13 0.44
C GLY A 66 -1.75 -22.05 -0.64
N LEU A 67 -0.79 -21.13 -0.69
CA LEU A 67 -0.73 -20.04 -1.68
C LEU A 67 0.18 -20.42 -2.85
N SER A 68 -0.22 -20.05 -4.08
CA SER A 68 0.52 -20.38 -5.28
C SER A 68 1.80 -19.58 -5.47
N ALA A 69 1.91 -18.39 -4.87
CA ALA A 69 3.01 -17.46 -5.10
C ALA A 69 3.90 -17.19 -3.87
N GLN A 70 3.49 -17.59 -2.67
CA GLN A 70 4.18 -17.22 -1.45
C GLN A 70 4.24 -18.35 -0.42
N GLN A 71 5.31 -18.33 0.38
CA GLN A 71 5.46 -19.15 1.58
C GLN A 71 5.51 -18.23 2.80
N GLY A 72 4.96 -18.66 3.94
CA GLY A 72 5.09 -17.95 5.20
C GLY A 72 6.48 -18.10 5.80
N PHE A 73 7.02 -17.04 6.39
CA PHE A 73 8.24 -17.07 7.19
C PHE A 73 7.88 -16.92 8.67
N LEU A 74 8.16 -17.95 9.47
CA LEU A 74 7.95 -17.97 10.92
C LEU A 74 9.31 -17.76 11.61
N PRO A 75 9.54 -16.62 12.29
CA PRO A 75 10.78 -16.40 13.04
C PRO A 75 10.95 -17.39 14.18
N LEU A 76 12.15 -17.91 14.36
CA LEU A 76 12.55 -18.76 15.48
C LEU A 76 13.52 -18.01 16.38
N GLY A 77 13.49 -18.34 17.67
CA GLY A 77 14.47 -17.80 18.61
C GLY A 77 15.87 -18.39 18.44
N ASP A 78 16.83 -17.92 19.21
CA ASP A 78 18.22 -18.41 19.21
C ASP A 78 18.32 -19.90 19.56
N ASP A 79 17.34 -20.41 20.30
CA ASP A 79 17.19 -21.83 20.65
C ASP A 79 16.54 -22.68 19.52
N GLY A 80 16.25 -22.08 18.37
CA GLY A 80 15.61 -22.73 17.22
C GLY A 80 14.13 -23.08 17.45
N ARG A 81 13.48 -22.49 18.42
CA ARG A 81 12.06 -22.72 18.76
C ARG A 81 11.19 -21.56 18.35
N ALA A 82 9.95 -21.84 17.94
CA ALA A 82 8.93 -20.85 17.66
C ALA A 82 8.34 -20.30 18.95
N ARG A 83 7.93 -19.03 18.92
CA ARG A 83 7.18 -18.43 20.02
C ARG A 83 5.70 -18.75 19.87
N LEU A 84 5.10 -19.33 20.92
CA LEU A 84 3.66 -19.56 21.05
C LEU A 84 3.18 -18.89 22.33
N ARG A 85 2.55 -17.73 22.23
CA ARG A 85 2.17 -16.91 23.40
C ARG A 85 3.38 -16.64 24.32
N ARG A 86 3.44 -17.27 25.50
CA ARG A 86 4.55 -17.13 26.48
C ARG A 86 5.53 -18.30 26.44
N GLU A 87 5.25 -19.32 25.63
CA GLU A 87 6.05 -20.55 25.54
C GLU A 87 6.91 -20.58 24.30
N ARG A 88 7.89 -21.49 24.28
CA ARG A 88 8.72 -21.78 23.14
C ARG A 88 8.54 -23.23 22.71
N VAL A 89 8.13 -23.43 21.46
CA VAL A 89 7.78 -24.74 20.92
C VAL A 89 8.77 -25.15 19.84
N ALA A 90 9.28 -26.38 19.93
CA ALA A 90 10.07 -26.99 18.87
C ALA A 90 9.14 -27.46 17.74
N LEU A 91 9.46 -27.09 16.50
CA LEU A 91 8.73 -27.51 15.32
C LEU A 91 9.49 -28.62 14.59
N ARG A 92 8.78 -29.39 13.78
CA ARG A 92 9.33 -30.41 12.88
C ARG A 92 8.84 -30.16 11.45
N GLU A 93 9.66 -30.48 10.49
CA GLU A 93 9.24 -30.48 9.08
C GLU A 93 8.07 -31.43 8.85
N GLY A 94 7.13 -31.03 8.03
CA GLY A 94 5.87 -31.74 7.80
C GLY A 94 4.77 -31.48 8.83
N GLN A 95 5.08 -30.80 9.95
CA GLN A 95 4.13 -30.52 11.01
C GLN A 95 3.08 -29.51 10.59
N GLY A 96 1.80 -29.77 10.91
CA GLY A 96 0.69 -28.81 10.77
C GLY A 96 0.69 -27.81 11.91
N VAL A 97 0.39 -26.56 11.59
CA VAL A 97 0.31 -25.43 12.53
C VAL A 97 -0.75 -24.44 12.10
N ILE A 98 -1.32 -23.67 13.04
CA ILE A 98 -2.10 -22.48 12.73
C ILE A 98 -1.22 -21.26 12.94
N VAL A 99 -1.24 -20.36 11.96
CA VAL A 99 -0.45 -19.12 11.97
C VAL A 99 -1.28 -17.92 11.57
N SER A 100 -0.95 -16.74 12.11
CA SER A 100 -1.49 -15.46 11.70
C SER A 100 -0.43 -14.64 10.96
N VAL A 101 -0.83 -13.93 9.91
CA VAL A 101 0.07 -13.06 9.13
C VAL A 101 0.27 -11.75 9.90
N THR A 102 1.50 -11.49 10.35
CA THR A 102 1.87 -10.27 11.08
C THR A 102 2.53 -9.22 10.21
N ARG A 103 3.00 -9.62 9.02
CA ARG A 103 3.56 -8.72 8.01
C ARG A 103 3.36 -9.29 6.62
N GLU A 104 2.84 -8.50 5.70
CA GLU A 104 2.74 -8.88 4.29
C GLU A 104 4.12 -8.97 3.64
N ALA A 105 4.17 -9.71 2.55
CA ALA A 105 5.33 -9.73 1.67
C ALA A 105 5.61 -8.33 1.11
N ALA A 106 6.89 -7.97 1.06
CA ALA A 106 7.33 -6.75 0.41
C ALA A 106 8.65 -6.99 -0.30
N ARG A 107 8.80 -6.49 -1.51
CA ARG A 107 9.91 -6.81 -2.39
C ARG A 107 10.04 -8.33 -2.55
N GLU A 108 11.24 -8.85 -2.36
CA GLU A 108 11.55 -10.30 -2.47
C GLU A 108 11.39 -11.05 -1.13
N LYS A 109 10.83 -10.41 -0.08
CA LYS A 109 10.69 -11.02 1.24
C LYS A 109 9.34 -11.69 1.38
N ASN A 110 9.34 -12.90 1.94
CA ASN A 110 8.13 -13.62 2.30
C ASN A 110 7.30 -12.89 3.37
N PRO A 111 5.98 -13.12 3.43
CA PRO A 111 5.15 -12.67 4.54
C PRO A 111 5.66 -13.29 5.85
N VAL A 112 5.64 -12.51 6.91
CA VAL A 112 5.98 -12.99 8.25
C VAL A 112 4.73 -13.44 8.95
N VAL A 113 4.82 -14.60 9.57
CA VAL A 113 3.72 -15.18 10.33
C VAL A 113 4.12 -15.42 11.80
N GLU A 114 3.14 -15.45 12.66
CA GLU A 114 3.28 -15.82 14.08
C GLU A 114 2.49 -17.10 14.35
N LEU A 115 3.05 -17.96 15.20
CA LEU A 115 2.44 -19.22 15.60
C LEU A 115 1.27 -18.98 16.55
N SER A 116 0.08 -19.41 16.17
CA SER A 116 -1.14 -19.33 16.98
C SER A 116 -1.47 -20.67 17.65
N GLU A 117 -1.22 -21.79 16.96
CA GLU A 117 -1.51 -23.12 17.50
C GLU A 117 -0.63 -24.21 16.83
N VAL A 118 -0.43 -25.33 17.54
CA VAL A 118 0.31 -26.51 17.04
C VAL A 118 -0.60 -27.73 17.04
N GLY A 119 -0.54 -28.55 16.01
CA GLY A 119 -1.19 -29.88 16.04
C GLY A 119 -2.29 -30.16 15.01
N HIS A 120 -2.49 -29.31 13.99
CA HIS A 120 -3.39 -29.59 12.88
C HIS A 120 -2.72 -30.51 11.83
N GLY A 121 -2.44 -31.73 12.23
CA GLY A 121 -1.75 -32.70 11.39
C GLY A 121 -2.71 -33.51 10.51
N GLY A 122 -2.96 -33.08 9.29
CA GLY A 122 -3.75 -33.84 8.30
C GLY A 122 -4.43 -32.99 7.26
N GLU A 123 -4.78 -31.77 7.57
CA GLU A 123 -5.40 -30.85 6.61
C GLU A 123 -4.40 -30.27 5.63
N ALA A 124 -4.83 -30.10 4.38
CA ALA A 124 -4.06 -29.37 3.39
C ALA A 124 -3.94 -27.90 3.80
N PRO A 125 -2.80 -27.23 3.51
CA PRO A 125 -2.68 -25.80 3.82
C PRO A 125 -3.77 -24.97 3.14
N HIS A 126 -4.42 -24.10 3.91
CA HIS A 126 -5.49 -23.21 3.43
C HIS A 126 -5.69 -22.02 4.37
N ARG A 127 -6.35 -20.96 3.88
CA ARG A 127 -6.78 -19.84 4.72
C ARG A 127 -8.00 -20.23 5.56
N ILE A 128 -7.93 -20.00 6.87
CA ILE A 128 -9.02 -20.25 7.82
C ILE A 128 -9.90 -19.01 7.99
N ALA A 129 -9.27 -17.83 8.13
CA ALA A 129 -9.99 -16.57 8.35
C ALA A 129 -9.27 -15.39 7.70
N GLN A 130 -10.07 -14.37 7.36
CA GLN A 130 -9.62 -13.06 6.91
C GLN A 130 -9.65 -12.07 8.09
N HIS A 131 -9.01 -10.93 7.93
CA HIS A 131 -9.17 -9.81 8.85
C HIS A 131 -10.57 -9.21 8.70
N GLU A 132 -11.27 -8.93 9.81
CA GLU A 132 -12.67 -8.44 9.79
C GLU A 132 -12.90 -7.24 8.85
N VAL A 133 -11.97 -6.28 8.83
CA VAL A 133 -12.04 -5.10 7.95
C VAL A 133 -11.96 -5.47 6.46
N ASP A 134 -11.31 -6.59 6.13
CA ASP A 134 -11.19 -7.03 4.74
C ASP A 134 -12.50 -7.70 4.26
N GLU A 135 -13.28 -8.28 5.16
CA GLU A 135 -14.63 -8.83 4.86
C GLU A 135 -15.61 -7.72 4.47
N GLU A 136 -15.61 -6.58 5.18
CA GLU A 136 -16.44 -5.43 4.83
C GLU A 136 -16.10 -4.88 3.44
N LEU A 137 -14.81 -4.84 3.08
CA LEU A 137 -14.35 -4.36 1.77
C LEU A 137 -14.77 -5.30 0.63
N LEU A 138 -14.84 -6.61 0.88
CA LEU A 138 -15.30 -7.58 -0.11
C LEU A 138 -16.81 -7.47 -0.40
N LEU A 139 -17.60 -6.93 0.54
CA LEU A 139 -19.03 -6.69 0.39
C LEU A 139 -19.35 -5.29 -0.15
N ALA A 140 -18.35 -4.45 -0.36
CA ALA A 140 -18.50 -3.08 -0.81
C ALA A 140 -19.07 -3.01 -2.24
N ARG A 141 -19.73 -1.90 -2.54
CA ARG A 141 -20.30 -1.64 -3.88
C ARG A 141 -19.41 -0.69 -4.68
N PRO A 142 -19.50 -0.70 -6.01
CA PRO A 142 -18.85 0.31 -6.83
C PRO A 142 -19.27 1.73 -6.43
N ALA A 143 -18.30 2.61 -6.29
CA ALA A 143 -18.54 4.02 -6.02
C ALA A 143 -19.22 4.71 -7.21
N ASP A 144 -19.86 5.85 -6.94
CA ASP A 144 -20.26 6.77 -8.00
C ASP A 144 -19.03 7.40 -8.69
N ALA A 145 -19.28 8.08 -9.82
CA ALA A 145 -18.20 8.67 -10.61
C ALA A 145 -17.39 9.73 -9.84
N THR A 146 -18.03 10.48 -8.95
CA THR A 146 -17.39 11.54 -8.16
C THR A 146 -16.44 10.94 -7.13
N LEU A 147 -16.90 9.99 -6.35
CA LEU A 147 -16.09 9.31 -5.34
C LEU A 147 -14.95 8.52 -5.98
N ARG A 148 -15.23 7.82 -7.09
CA ARG A 148 -14.20 7.11 -7.87
C ARG A 148 -13.10 8.07 -8.35
N GLY A 149 -13.47 9.24 -8.88
CA GLY A 149 -12.52 10.28 -9.30
C GLY A 149 -11.68 10.82 -8.14
N LYS A 150 -12.29 11.00 -6.96
CA LYS A 150 -11.53 11.37 -5.75
C LYS A 150 -10.49 10.31 -5.37
N LEU A 151 -10.86 9.03 -5.37
CA LEU A 151 -9.94 7.93 -5.08
C LEU A 151 -8.83 7.78 -6.12
N ASP A 152 -9.13 7.99 -7.42
CA ASP A 152 -8.11 8.02 -8.48
C ASP A 152 -7.09 9.12 -8.19
N GLY A 153 -7.52 10.34 -7.85
CA GLY A 153 -6.63 11.45 -7.47
C GLY A 153 -5.81 11.16 -6.21
N VAL A 154 -6.41 10.54 -5.19
CA VAL A 154 -5.67 10.14 -3.96
C VAL A 154 -4.54 9.16 -4.28
N ILE A 155 -4.78 8.19 -5.16
CA ILE A 155 -3.77 7.21 -5.57
C ILE A 155 -2.67 7.89 -6.40
N GLU A 156 -3.03 8.77 -7.33
CA GLU A 156 -2.08 9.53 -8.12
C GLU A 156 -1.16 10.37 -7.24
N ASP A 157 -1.73 11.14 -6.31
CA ASP A 157 -0.99 11.93 -5.31
C ASP A 157 -0.09 11.06 -4.42
N ALA A 158 -0.58 9.90 -3.99
CA ALA A 158 0.19 8.97 -3.16
C ALA A 158 1.32 8.28 -3.92
N LEU A 159 1.25 8.21 -5.24
CA LEU A 159 2.32 7.69 -6.11
C LEU A 159 3.26 8.80 -6.63
N ALA A 160 2.90 10.07 -6.47
CA ALA A 160 3.74 11.18 -6.88
C ALA A 160 4.99 11.28 -5.99
N ARG A 161 6.12 11.66 -6.59
CA ARG A 161 7.37 11.90 -5.85
C ARG A 161 7.26 13.11 -4.92
N ALA A 162 6.56 14.14 -5.35
CA ALA A 162 6.36 15.38 -4.61
C ALA A 162 5.01 15.38 -3.87
N ALA A 163 4.98 15.94 -2.67
CA ALA A 163 3.76 16.17 -1.90
C ALA A 163 3.76 17.61 -1.35
N PRO A 164 2.72 18.42 -1.62
CA PRO A 164 2.67 19.80 -1.15
C PRO A 164 2.52 19.86 0.39
N ILE A 165 3.25 20.76 1.02
CA ILE A 165 3.14 21.04 2.46
C ILE A 165 2.03 22.08 2.65
N PRO A 166 1.09 21.88 3.59
CA PRO A 166 0.09 22.90 3.94
C PRO A 166 0.75 24.23 4.32
N GLY A 167 0.30 25.31 3.72
CA GLY A 167 0.89 26.64 3.91
C GLY A 167 2.09 26.93 3.03
N GLY A 168 2.48 26.02 2.13
CA GLY A 168 3.56 26.17 1.14
C GLY A 168 4.80 25.34 1.46
N GLY A 169 5.57 25.08 0.42
CA GLY A 169 6.68 24.12 0.45
C GLY A 169 6.29 22.76 -0.12
N VAL A 170 7.26 21.88 -0.28
CA VAL A 170 7.12 20.57 -0.90
C VAL A 170 7.94 19.53 -0.14
N LEU A 171 7.37 18.36 0.07
CA LEU A 171 8.11 17.14 0.43
C LEU A 171 8.50 16.39 -0.84
N THR A 172 9.76 16.03 -0.99
CA THR A 172 10.21 15.05 -1.97
C THR A 172 10.38 13.71 -1.27
N ILE A 173 9.64 12.67 -1.71
CA ILE A 173 9.59 11.37 -1.03
C ILE A 173 10.16 10.31 -1.95
N GLU A 174 11.25 9.67 -1.54
CA GLU A 174 12.00 8.70 -2.33
C GLU A 174 12.22 7.39 -1.56
N PRO A 175 11.39 6.37 -1.81
CA PRO A 175 11.71 5.02 -1.36
C PRO A 175 12.94 4.49 -2.11
N THR A 176 13.98 4.14 -1.35
CA THR A 176 15.21 3.54 -1.88
C THR A 176 15.33 2.06 -1.45
N ALA A 177 16.38 1.39 -1.86
CA ALA A 177 16.62 0.00 -1.46
C ALA A 177 16.85 -0.16 0.06
N ALA A 178 17.41 0.85 0.72
CA ALA A 178 17.81 0.78 2.13
C ALA A 178 16.86 1.51 3.09
N LEU A 179 16.32 2.66 2.68
CA LEU A 179 15.48 3.52 3.51
C LEU A 179 14.54 4.37 2.65
N VAL A 180 13.60 5.04 3.29
CA VAL A 180 12.81 6.10 2.66
C VAL A 180 13.46 7.43 2.99
N ALA A 181 13.89 8.19 1.97
CA ALA A 181 14.38 9.54 2.11
C ALA A 181 13.24 10.54 1.87
N ILE A 182 13.13 11.55 2.73
CA ILE A 182 12.18 12.66 2.60
C ILE A 182 12.94 13.95 2.73
N ASP A 183 12.87 14.79 1.70
CA ASP A 183 13.47 16.12 1.66
C ASP A 183 12.40 17.20 1.84
N VAL A 184 12.70 18.24 2.61
CA VAL A 184 11.82 19.37 2.89
C VAL A 184 12.32 20.62 2.16
N ASP A 185 11.59 21.03 1.12
CA ASP A 185 11.89 22.23 0.35
C ASP A 185 10.84 23.33 0.60
N ALA A 186 11.32 24.57 0.79
CA ALA A 186 10.46 25.73 0.96
C ALA A 186 9.64 26.09 -0.30
N GLY A 187 10.04 25.58 -1.49
CA GLY A 187 9.27 25.72 -2.73
C GLY A 187 9.04 27.17 -3.18
N GLY A 188 9.98 28.06 -2.91
CA GLY A 188 9.83 29.48 -3.23
C GLY A 188 8.89 30.26 -2.31
N ARG A 189 8.41 29.66 -1.21
CA ARG A 189 7.67 30.34 -0.16
C ARG A 189 8.53 31.47 0.40
N ALA A 190 8.12 32.72 0.15
CA ALA A 190 8.80 33.88 0.72
C ALA A 190 8.39 34.04 2.18
N GLY A 191 9.33 33.89 3.09
CA GLY A 191 9.13 34.25 4.50
C GLY A 191 9.25 35.77 4.66
N SER A 192 8.24 36.41 5.18
CA SER A 192 8.37 37.79 5.69
C SER A 192 8.74 37.71 7.16
N GLY A 193 9.93 38.18 7.57
CA GLY A 193 10.32 38.21 8.96
C GLY A 193 11.59 37.42 9.28
N ASP A 194 11.63 36.83 10.49
CA ASP A 194 12.77 36.04 10.96
C ASP A 194 12.91 34.71 10.18
N PRO A 195 14.02 34.50 9.45
CA PRO A 195 14.27 33.27 8.69
C PRO A 195 14.28 32.00 9.54
N GLU A 196 14.75 32.08 10.77
CA GLU A 196 14.79 30.96 11.70
C GLU A 196 13.38 30.52 12.14
N ARG A 197 12.51 31.52 12.41
CA ARG A 197 11.09 31.25 12.73
C ARG A 197 10.35 30.68 11.54
N PHE A 198 10.62 31.20 10.34
CA PHE A 198 10.06 30.66 9.10
C PHE A 198 10.46 29.20 8.89
N ALA A 199 11.75 28.85 9.07
CA ALA A 199 12.23 27.48 8.94
C ALA A 199 11.55 26.55 9.95
N LEU A 200 11.35 26.99 11.19
CA LEU A 200 10.65 26.20 12.21
C LEU A 200 9.19 25.94 11.82
N ASP A 201 8.46 26.97 11.42
CA ASP A 201 7.04 26.85 11.06
C ASP A 201 6.86 25.95 9.81
N LEU A 202 7.77 26.03 8.84
CA LEU A 202 7.80 25.14 7.69
C LEU A 202 8.07 23.69 8.12
N ASN A 203 9.09 23.46 8.95
CA ASN A 203 9.46 22.13 9.41
C ASN A 203 8.36 21.47 10.25
N ILE A 204 7.65 22.21 11.09
CA ILE A 204 6.49 21.70 11.85
C ILE A 204 5.37 21.25 10.88
N ALA A 205 5.04 22.08 9.88
CA ALA A 205 4.05 21.71 8.87
C ALA A 205 4.51 20.49 8.06
N ALA A 206 5.79 20.43 7.70
CA ALA A 206 6.42 19.31 7.00
C ALA A 206 6.37 18.03 7.84
N ALA A 207 6.60 18.08 9.15
CA ALA A 207 6.53 16.91 10.04
C ALA A 207 5.12 16.28 10.03
N HIS A 208 4.08 17.09 10.13
CA HIS A 208 2.69 16.62 10.07
C HIS A 208 2.34 16.04 8.69
N GLU A 209 2.77 16.70 7.62
CA GLU A 209 2.52 16.19 6.26
C GLU A 209 3.32 14.93 5.98
N ALA A 210 4.59 14.84 6.40
CA ALA A 210 5.41 13.64 6.28
C ALA A 210 4.75 12.45 6.99
N ALA A 211 4.26 12.63 8.22
CA ALA A 211 3.55 11.59 8.96
C ALA A 211 2.28 11.13 8.21
N ARG A 212 1.52 12.07 7.63
CA ARG A 212 0.35 11.75 6.81
C ARG A 212 0.74 10.95 5.56
N GLN A 213 1.76 11.39 4.82
CA GLN A 213 2.23 10.75 3.59
C GLN A 213 2.80 9.35 3.86
N ILE A 214 3.54 9.17 4.97
CA ILE A 214 4.07 7.88 5.40
C ILE A 214 2.94 6.89 5.65
N ARG A 215 1.87 7.30 6.33
CA ARG A 215 0.67 6.45 6.53
C ARG A 215 -0.08 6.19 5.25
N LEU A 216 -0.35 7.23 4.46
CA LEU A 216 -1.11 7.14 3.21
C LEU A 216 -0.47 6.16 2.22
N ARG A 217 0.86 6.18 2.12
CA ARG A 217 1.65 5.36 1.19
C ARG A 217 2.09 4.00 1.76
N ASN A 218 1.73 3.69 3.01
CA ASN A 218 2.20 2.52 3.75
C ASN A 218 3.75 2.43 3.83
N LEU A 219 4.45 3.57 3.94
CA LEU A 219 5.91 3.57 4.02
C LEU A 219 6.36 3.02 5.38
N ALA A 220 7.43 2.23 5.37
CA ALA A 220 7.93 1.53 6.55
C ALA A 220 9.45 1.26 6.44
N GLY A 221 10.01 0.68 7.48
CA GLY A 221 11.45 0.49 7.62
C GLY A 221 12.13 1.75 8.17
N ILE A 222 13.36 1.97 7.79
CA ILE A 222 14.11 3.18 8.15
C ILE A 222 13.60 4.34 7.29
N ILE A 223 13.29 5.47 7.92
CA ILE A 223 12.84 6.70 7.25
C ILE A 223 13.74 7.82 7.75
N ALA A 224 14.30 8.61 6.84
CA ALA A 224 15.09 9.78 7.12
C ALA A 224 14.42 11.03 6.53
N ILE A 225 14.20 12.05 7.35
CA ILE A 225 13.61 13.33 6.94
C ILE A 225 14.70 14.40 7.05
N ASP A 226 15.05 15.02 5.94
CA ASP A 226 15.97 16.16 5.88
C ASP A 226 15.16 17.44 6.02
N PHE A 227 15.20 18.01 7.23
CA PHE A 227 14.50 19.25 7.57
C PHE A 227 15.35 20.47 7.24
N VAL A 228 14.70 21.59 6.94
CA VAL A 228 15.39 22.87 6.80
C VAL A 228 16.17 23.18 8.08
N SER A 229 17.45 23.53 7.94
CA SER A 229 18.38 23.71 9.06
C SER A 229 17.89 24.71 10.10
N LEU A 230 17.98 24.34 11.38
CA LEU A 230 17.65 25.17 12.54
C LEU A 230 18.92 25.42 13.36
N ARG A 231 19.17 26.68 13.75
CA ARG A 231 20.31 27.07 14.54
C ARG A 231 20.03 27.04 16.05
N ALA A 232 18.80 27.44 16.43
CA ALA A 232 18.42 27.51 17.84
C ALA A 232 18.07 26.13 18.39
N LYS A 233 18.72 25.70 19.46
CA LYS A 233 18.44 24.43 20.16
C LYS A 233 16.97 24.32 20.64
N SER A 234 16.36 25.47 20.99
CA SER A 234 14.96 25.54 21.38
C SER A 234 14.02 25.20 20.22
N HIS A 235 14.35 25.62 18.99
CA HIS A 235 13.60 25.32 17.78
C HIS A 235 13.76 23.83 17.40
N ALA A 236 14.97 23.28 17.51
CA ALA A 236 15.20 21.85 17.30
C ALA A 236 14.33 20.98 18.23
N LYS A 237 14.24 21.35 19.52
CA LYS A 237 13.36 20.66 20.48
C LYS A 237 11.86 20.80 20.13
N GLN A 238 11.43 21.97 19.66
CA GLN A 238 10.05 22.17 19.20
C GLN A 238 9.73 21.30 17.99
N LEU A 239 10.66 21.18 17.05
CA LEU A 239 10.52 20.27 15.90
C LEU A 239 10.44 18.82 16.34
N GLU A 240 11.32 18.35 17.23
CA GLU A 240 11.26 16.97 17.75
C GLU A 240 9.92 16.67 18.42
N GLU A 241 9.39 17.61 19.20
CA GLU A 241 8.07 17.43 19.83
C GLU A 241 6.93 17.43 18.79
N ALA A 242 7.02 18.27 17.74
CA ALA A 242 6.07 18.25 16.63
C ALA A 242 6.08 16.92 15.86
N VAL A 243 7.26 16.35 15.59
CA VAL A 243 7.39 15.02 14.99
C VAL A 243 6.74 13.96 15.88
N LYS A 244 7.04 13.98 17.19
CA LYS A 244 6.44 13.05 18.15
C LYS A 244 4.90 13.13 18.17
N GLN A 245 4.34 14.34 18.13
CA GLN A 245 2.89 14.56 18.06
C GLN A 245 2.32 14.08 16.71
N ALA A 246 3.01 14.31 15.59
CA ALA A 246 2.57 13.88 14.26
C ALA A 246 2.46 12.36 14.11
N PHE A 247 3.28 11.61 14.85
CA PHE A 247 3.25 10.15 14.90
C PHE A 247 2.50 9.56 16.10
N ALA A 248 2.02 10.41 17.02
CA ALA A 248 1.16 9.95 18.11
C ALA A 248 -0.13 9.32 17.53
N GLY A 249 -0.40 8.05 17.85
CA GLY A 249 -1.55 7.34 17.30
C GLY A 249 -1.34 6.77 15.90
N ASP A 250 -0.10 6.66 15.41
CA ASP A 250 0.18 5.83 14.23
C ASP A 250 -0.24 4.38 14.55
N PRO A 251 -1.03 3.71 13.69
CA PRO A 251 -1.50 2.35 13.96
C PRO A 251 -0.36 1.32 13.95
N TRP A 252 0.81 1.67 13.42
CA TRP A 252 1.99 0.81 13.39
C TRP A 252 3.04 1.32 14.37
N SER A 253 3.86 0.42 14.89
CA SER A 253 4.90 0.80 15.84
C SER A 253 5.93 1.73 15.18
N VAL A 254 6.18 2.89 15.80
CA VAL A 254 7.16 3.89 15.36
C VAL A 254 8.19 4.09 16.47
N GLN A 255 9.45 3.98 16.11
CA GLN A 255 10.59 4.30 16.97
C GLN A 255 11.25 5.56 16.42
N LEU A 256 11.25 6.64 17.19
CA LEU A 256 11.85 7.92 16.82
C LEU A 256 13.30 7.96 17.29
N GLY A 257 14.23 8.22 16.38
CA GLY A 257 15.66 8.36 16.68
C GLY A 257 15.98 9.77 17.18
N GLY A 258 15.49 10.80 16.53
CA GLY A 258 15.69 12.20 16.87
C GLY A 258 16.39 13.00 15.77
N LEU A 259 16.62 14.29 16.01
CA LEU A 259 17.27 15.19 15.07
C LEU A 259 18.79 15.07 15.21
N SER A 260 19.47 14.64 14.16
CA SER A 260 20.92 14.54 14.11
C SER A 260 21.57 15.93 14.05
N ARG A 261 22.88 16.00 14.32
CA ARG A 261 23.68 17.23 14.15
C ARG A 261 23.69 17.77 12.71
N PHE A 262 23.25 16.97 11.75
CA PHE A 262 23.20 17.35 10.33
C PHE A 262 21.82 17.83 9.88
N GLY A 263 20.85 17.90 10.79
CA GLY A 263 19.48 18.32 10.46
C GLY A 263 18.55 17.19 10.02
N VAL A 264 19.07 15.98 9.88
CA VAL A 264 18.28 14.81 9.48
C VAL A 264 17.63 14.19 10.71
N PHE A 265 16.32 13.97 10.64
CA PHE A 265 15.56 13.21 11.63
C PHE A 265 15.37 11.77 11.14
N ASP A 266 15.82 10.81 11.92
CA ASP A 266 15.70 9.40 11.61
C ASP A 266 14.63 8.72 12.48
N MET A 267 13.96 7.73 11.89
CA MET A 267 13.00 6.88 12.58
C MET A 267 12.92 5.50 11.95
N ALA A 268 12.34 4.55 12.69
CA ALA A 268 11.97 3.25 12.18
C ALA A 268 10.46 3.03 12.38
N ARG A 269 9.75 2.66 11.31
CA ARG A 269 8.33 2.31 11.35
C ARG A 269 8.15 0.84 10.97
N SER A 270 7.41 0.08 11.78
CA SER A 270 7.10 -1.32 11.51
C SER A 270 6.35 -1.43 10.17
N GLN A 271 6.63 -2.48 9.42
CA GLN A 271 5.89 -2.80 8.21
C GLN A 271 4.87 -3.89 8.52
N LEU A 272 3.58 -3.60 8.33
CA LEU A 272 2.51 -4.59 8.42
C LEU A 272 1.97 -4.92 7.04
N ARG A 273 1.74 -3.91 6.20
CA ARG A 273 1.27 -4.03 4.81
C ARG A 273 2.35 -3.65 3.82
N ALA A 274 2.20 -4.14 2.61
CA ALA A 274 3.08 -3.75 1.51
C ALA A 274 2.94 -2.24 1.19
N PRO A 275 4.06 -1.54 0.92
CA PRO A 275 4.01 -0.15 0.47
C PRO A 275 3.21 -0.01 -0.82
N LEU A 276 2.46 1.11 -0.95
CA LEU A 276 1.57 1.33 -2.09
C LEU A 276 2.31 1.27 -3.44
N HIS A 277 3.50 1.86 -3.51
CA HIS A 277 4.30 1.85 -4.74
C HIS A 277 4.75 0.45 -5.15
N GLU A 278 4.99 -0.47 -4.20
CA GLU A 278 5.33 -1.87 -4.50
C GLU A 278 4.12 -2.69 -4.96
N GLN A 279 2.90 -2.27 -4.60
CA GLN A 279 1.67 -2.92 -5.06
C GLN A 279 1.25 -2.46 -6.46
N LEU A 280 1.45 -1.17 -6.76
CA LEU A 280 0.91 -0.54 -7.97
C LEU A 280 1.95 -0.36 -9.09
N ARG A 281 3.25 -0.44 -8.79
CA ARG A 281 4.34 -0.27 -9.76
C ARG A 281 5.14 -1.54 -9.95
N ASP A 282 5.77 -1.64 -11.10
CA ASP A 282 6.78 -2.66 -11.40
C ASP A 282 8.16 -2.27 -10.82
N PRO A 283 9.16 -3.18 -10.86
CA PRO A 283 10.51 -2.88 -10.39
C PRO A 283 11.19 -1.70 -11.10
N ASP A 284 10.76 -1.37 -12.32
CA ASP A 284 11.28 -0.22 -13.08
C ASP A 284 10.63 1.11 -12.66
N GLY A 285 9.69 1.06 -11.69
CA GLY A 285 8.99 2.22 -11.16
C GLY A 285 7.83 2.73 -12.02
N ARG A 286 7.48 2.04 -13.11
CA ARG A 286 6.29 2.33 -13.93
C ARG A 286 5.07 1.67 -13.31
N LEU A 287 3.86 2.16 -13.61
CA LEU A 287 2.63 1.45 -13.25
C LEU A 287 2.71 0.01 -13.78
N SER A 288 2.40 -0.97 -12.94
CA SER A 288 2.39 -2.37 -13.36
C SER A 288 1.33 -2.60 -14.44
N VAL A 289 1.54 -3.63 -15.27
CA VAL A 289 0.58 -4.00 -16.32
C VAL A 289 -0.80 -4.23 -15.74
N GLU A 290 -0.89 -4.93 -14.60
CA GLU A 290 -2.12 -5.15 -13.87
C GLU A 290 -2.78 -3.83 -13.42
N THR A 291 -2.02 -2.90 -12.85
CA THR A 291 -2.54 -1.59 -12.44
C THR A 291 -3.21 -0.88 -13.61
N VAL A 292 -2.54 -0.83 -14.76
CA VAL A 292 -3.08 -0.18 -15.96
C VAL A 292 -4.29 -0.93 -16.51
N ALA A 293 -4.27 -2.27 -16.47
CA ALA A 293 -5.40 -3.09 -16.90
C ALA A 293 -6.66 -2.79 -16.07
N LEU A 294 -6.53 -2.74 -14.74
CA LEU A 294 -7.64 -2.42 -13.84
C LEU A 294 -8.10 -0.94 -13.99
N MET A 295 -7.17 -0.01 -14.25
CA MET A 295 -7.51 1.37 -14.61
C MET A 295 -8.33 1.43 -15.92
N ALA A 296 -7.99 0.63 -16.93
CA ALA A 296 -8.73 0.58 -18.19
C ALA A 296 -10.16 0.10 -17.98
N LEU A 297 -10.38 -0.94 -17.16
CA LEU A 297 -11.73 -1.40 -16.82
C LEU A 297 -12.55 -0.30 -16.14
N ARG A 298 -11.97 0.43 -15.18
CA ARG A 298 -12.63 1.58 -14.55
C ARG A 298 -12.93 2.72 -15.52
N ALA A 299 -12.02 2.97 -16.48
CA ALA A 299 -12.24 3.97 -17.52
C ALA A 299 -13.42 3.61 -18.42
N ILE A 300 -13.55 2.34 -18.85
CA ILE A 300 -14.69 1.86 -19.62
C ILE A 300 -15.99 2.02 -18.84
N GLU A 301 -16.00 1.61 -17.55
CA GLU A 301 -17.18 1.78 -16.69
C GLU A 301 -17.59 3.24 -16.53
N ARG A 302 -16.61 4.14 -16.32
CA ARG A 302 -16.86 5.58 -16.18
C ARG A 302 -17.49 6.16 -17.44
N GLU A 303 -16.88 5.91 -18.59
CA GLU A 303 -17.41 6.38 -19.88
C GLU A 303 -18.78 5.80 -20.19
N GLY A 304 -18.97 4.49 -19.95
CA GLY A 304 -20.24 3.81 -20.22
C GLY A 304 -21.39 4.28 -19.33
N ARG A 305 -21.10 4.70 -18.10
CA ARG A 305 -22.11 5.30 -17.21
C ARG A 305 -22.40 6.77 -17.58
N ALA A 306 -21.36 7.52 -17.97
CA ALA A 306 -21.50 8.91 -18.39
C ALA A 306 -22.24 9.05 -19.73
N GLN A 307 -22.10 8.08 -20.64
CA GLN A 307 -22.63 8.08 -22.00
C GLN A 307 -23.66 6.96 -22.19
N ALA A 308 -24.76 7.05 -21.46
CA ALA A 308 -25.81 6.03 -21.50
C ALA A 308 -26.30 5.80 -22.95
N GLY A 309 -26.41 4.51 -23.35
CA GLY A 309 -26.87 4.13 -24.68
C GLY A 309 -25.80 4.13 -25.78
N ARG A 310 -24.61 4.72 -25.56
CA ARG A 310 -23.54 4.74 -26.56
C ARG A 310 -22.61 3.52 -26.43
N GLN A 311 -22.00 3.16 -27.56
CA GLN A 311 -20.93 2.16 -27.60
C GLN A 311 -19.64 2.79 -27.04
N ILE A 312 -18.92 2.06 -26.19
CA ILE A 312 -17.64 2.50 -25.64
C ILE A 312 -16.52 1.71 -26.31
N ALA A 313 -15.57 2.41 -26.88
CA ALA A 313 -14.33 1.79 -27.38
C ALA A 313 -13.17 2.15 -26.43
N CYS A 314 -12.39 1.15 -26.06
CA CYS A 314 -11.18 1.34 -25.27
C CYS A 314 -9.98 0.74 -25.99
N THR A 315 -8.90 1.49 -26.09
CA THR A 315 -7.62 1.02 -26.64
C THR A 315 -6.55 1.09 -25.55
N VAL A 316 -5.81 -0.01 -25.40
CA VAL A 316 -4.71 -0.15 -24.43
C VAL A 316 -3.45 -0.69 -25.11
N SER A 317 -2.32 -0.71 -24.40
CA SER A 317 -1.09 -1.32 -24.93
C SER A 317 -1.26 -2.84 -25.15
N PRO A 318 -0.50 -3.47 -26.04
CA PRO A 318 -0.55 -4.92 -26.29
C PRO A 318 -0.30 -5.76 -25.03
N GLU A 319 0.60 -5.31 -24.14
CA GLU A 319 0.91 -6.03 -22.91
C GLU A 319 -0.25 -5.96 -21.90
N VAL A 320 -0.96 -4.84 -21.82
CA VAL A 320 -2.17 -4.68 -20.97
C VAL A 320 -3.29 -5.54 -21.51
N LYS A 321 -3.50 -5.56 -22.83
CA LYS A 321 -4.51 -6.43 -23.45
C LYS A 321 -4.21 -7.92 -23.20
N ALA A 322 -2.96 -8.33 -23.35
CA ALA A 322 -2.54 -9.70 -23.12
C ALA A 322 -2.75 -10.11 -21.65
N TRP A 323 -2.48 -9.22 -20.69
CA TRP A 323 -2.75 -9.48 -19.28
C TRP A 323 -4.25 -9.66 -19.02
N LEU A 324 -5.10 -8.79 -19.56
CA LEU A 324 -6.56 -8.90 -19.43
C LEU A 324 -7.12 -10.19 -20.06
N ASP A 325 -6.54 -10.65 -21.16
CA ASP A 325 -6.96 -11.90 -21.82
C ASP A 325 -6.58 -13.14 -21.01
N ALA A 326 -5.47 -13.09 -20.25
CA ALA A 326 -4.97 -14.17 -19.42
C ALA A 326 -5.47 -14.11 -17.96
N ALA A 327 -6.10 -13.00 -17.54
CA ALA A 327 -6.51 -12.81 -16.16
C ALA A 327 -7.60 -13.79 -15.74
N GLU A 328 -7.45 -14.37 -14.55
CA GLU A 328 -8.42 -15.31 -13.96
C GLU A 328 -9.69 -14.61 -13.43
N ILE A 329 -9.67 -13.25 -13.33
CA ILE A 329 -10.84 -12.46 -12.95
C ILE A 329 -11.88 -12.44 -14.08
N ASP A 330 -13.13 -12.69 -13.75
CA ASP A 330 -14.25 -12.64 -14.73
C ASP A 330 -14.69 -11.21 -15.02
N TRP A 331 -13.75 -10.39 -15.51
CA TRP A 331 -14.00 -8.98 -15.78
C TRP A 331 -14.97 -8.74 -16.94
N ARG A 332 -15.03 -9.67 -17.92
CA ARG A 332 -15.93 -9.54 -19.09
C ARG A 332 -17.38 -9.63 -18.69
N THR A 333 -17.73 -10.64 -17.88
CA THR A 333 -19.09 -10.79 -17.37
C THR A 333 -19.47 -9.64 -16.44
N GLN A 334 -18.57 -9.24 -15.54
CA GLN A 334 -18.83 -8.11 -14.64
C GLN A 334 -19.03 -6.80 -15.40
N LEU A 335 -18.21 -6.51 -16.42
CA LEU A 335 -18.35 -5.32 -17.24
C LEU A 335 -19.64 -5.36 -18.07
N SER A 336 -19.98 -6.52 -18.64
CA SER A 336 -21.22 -6.71 -19.41
C SER A 336 -22.46 -6.59 -18.52
N ASN A 337 -22.42 -7.07 -17.29
CA ASN A 337 -23.50 -6.88 -16.32
C ASN A 337 -23.69 -5.41 -15.95
N SER A 338 -22.60 -4.62 -15.89
CA SER A 338 -22.65 -3.19 -15.59
C SER A 338 -23.12 -2.33 -16.75
N LEU A 339 -22.70 -2.64 -17.98
CA LEU A 339 -22.87 -1.78 -19.15
C LEU A 339 -23.66 -2.41 -20.31
N GLY A 340 -24.01 -3.71 -20.21
CA GLY A 340 -24.46 -4.50 -21.37
C GLY A 340 -23.28 -4.76 -22.32
N MET A 341 -23.59 -5.17 -23.55
CA MET A 341 -22.57 -5.45 -24.60
C MET A 341 -22.14 -4.18 -25.36
N ARG A 342 -22.18 -3.02 -24.72
CA ARG A 342 -21.89 -1.73 -25.31
C ARG A 342 -20.44 -1.30 -25.16
N TRP A 343 -19.50 -2.23 -25.16
CA TRP A 343 -18.09 -1.93 -25.02
C TRP A 343 -17.23 -2.83 -25.92
N THR A 344 -16.09 -2.30 -26.32
CA THR A 344 -14.99 -3.03 -26.95
C THR A 344 -13.67 -2.65 -26.27
N LEU A 345 -12.75 -3.61 -26.20
CA LEU A 345 -11.41 -3.38 -25.67
C LEU A 345 -10.39 -4.00 -26.60
N ASP A 346 -9.64 -3.15 -27.25
CA ASP A 346 -8.69 -3.50 -28.31
C ASP A 346 -7.25 -3.14 -27.91
N SER A 347 -6.31 -3.85 -28.52
CA SER A 347 -4.89 -3.54 -28.41
C SER A 347 -4.52 -2.43 -29.43
N ALA A 348 -3.66 -1.50 -29.03
CA ALA A 348 -3.04 -0.57 -29.93
C ALA A 348 -2.23 -1.31 -31.02
N PRO A 349 -2.10 -0.75 -32.25
CA PRO A 349 -1.27 -1.31 -33.30
C PRO A 349 0.17 -1.50 -32.84
N LYS A 350 0.78 -2.64 -33.23
CA LYS A 350 2.18 -2.96 -32.81
C LYS A 350 3.21 -1.98 -33.38
N GLU A 351 2.90 -1.38 -34.53
CA GLU A 351 3.79 -0.46 -35.23
C GLU A 351 3.77 0.97 -34.69
N ALA A 352 2.79 1.30 -33.83
CA ALA A 352 2.67 2.62 -33.25
C ALA A 352 3.21 2.63 -31.81
N PRO A 353 4.03 3.62 -31.43
CA PRO A 353 4.47 3.75 -30.05
C PRO A 353 3.24 4.04 -29.17
N TRP A 354 2.92 3.10 -28.29
CA TRP A 354 1.82 3.24 -27.34
C TRP A 354 2.36 3.02 -25.92
N PRO A 355 2.46 4.07 -25.09
CA PRO A 355 2.90 3.94 -23.70
C PRO A 355 2.00 2.98 -22.92
N ARG A 356 2.59 2.21 -21.99
CA ARG A 356 1.86 1.22 -21.17
C ARG A 356 0.67 1.83 -20.45
N ASP A 357 0.86 3.00 -19.86
CA ASP A 357 -0.10 3.74 -19.03
C ASP A 357 -1.13 4.55 -19.83
N ARG A 358 -1.00 4.58 -21.18
CA ARG A 358 -1.97 5.25 -22.02
C ARG A 358 -3.22 4.39 -22.19
N ILE A 359 -4.36 4.94 -21.76
CA ILE A 359 -5.70 4.37 -21.92
C ILE A 359 -6.53 5.36 -22.74
N ASP A 360 -7.08 4.91 -23.87
CA ASP A 360 -7.99 5.71 -24.70
C ASP A 360 -9.39 5.04 -24.64
N ALA A 361 -10.22 5.51 -23.72
CA ALA A 361 -11.60 5.06 -23.56
C ALA A 361 -12.54 6.20 -23.97
N ARG A 362 -13.42 5.94 -24.96
CA ARG A 362 -14.32 6.95 -25.52
C ARG A 362 -15.65 6.36 -25.99
N ALA A 363 -16.67 7.17 -25.98
CA ALA A 363 -17.95 6.87 -26.62
C ALA A 363 -17.84 7.09 -28.14
N LEU A 364 -18.41 6.14 -28.89
CA LEU A 364 -18.52 6.17 -30.35
C LEU A 364 -19.84 6.81 -30.80
#